data_65e2a2db6cc5b4f1cbc6e14a8734e48b
#
_entry.id   65e2a2db6cc5b4f1cbc6e14a8734e48b
#
_cell.length_a   1.000
_cell.length_b   1.000
_cell.length_c   1.000
_cell.angle_alpha   90.00
_cell.angle_beta   90.00
_cell.angle_gamma   90.00
#
_symmetry.space_group_name_H-M   'P 1'
#
loop_
_entity.id
_entity.type
_entity.pdbx_description
1 polymer ?
#
loop_
_entity_poly.entity_id
_entity_poly.type
_entity_poly.pdbx_seq_one_letter_code
_entity_poly.pdbx_strand_id
1 'polypeptide(L)'
;MGSWFRFTCSKCGYGAEVSGGKDCGMLAVVQTMICQDCAELVDVLIGQCGNEGMTGDADYDEGIGICPECNGPNVVVWLNRVRPCPKCDGRMTKGQCIALWD
;
A
#
# COMPACT_ATOMS: atom_id res chain seq x y z
N MET A 1 8.45 12.92 2.95
CA MET A 1 7.29 13.16 2.07
C MET A 1 7.05 11.96 1.18
N GLY A 2 5.83 11.44 1.17
CA GLY A 2 5.46 10.30 0.36
C GLY A 2 4.83 10.70 -0.95
N SER A 3 4.72 9.75 -1.86
CA SER A 3 4.15 9.96 -3.19
C SER A 3 3.14 8.88 -3.52
N TRP A 4 2.10 9.23 -4.25
CA TRP A 4 1.14 8.27 -4.79
C TRP A 4 1.28 8.25 -6.31
N PHE A 5 1.27 7.06 -6.85
CA PHE A 5 1.36 6.83 -8.30
C PHE A 5 0.13 6.07 -8.75
N ARG A 6 -0.25 6.27 -10.00
CA ARG A 6 -1.30 5.46 -10.60
C ARG A 6 -0.69 4.20 -11.21
N PHE A 7 -1.15 3.06 -10.75
CA PHE A 7 -0.79 1.77 -11.33
C PHE A 7 -1.99 1.20 -12.08
N THR A 8 -1.75 0.64 -13.24
CA THR A 8 -2.82 0.12 -14.10
C THR A 8 -2.44 -1.26 -14.62
N CYS A 9 -3.38 -2.19 -14.59
CA CYS A 9 -3.22 -3.50 -15.18
C CYS A 9 -3.63 -3.45 -16.65
N SER A 10 -2.71 -3.82 -17.54
CA SER A 10 -2.99 -3.84 -18.97
C SER A 10 -3.92 -4.99 -19.39
N LYS A 11 -4.07 -5.99 -18.54
CA LYS A 11 -4.87 -7.17 -18.86
C LYS A 11 -6.35 -7.00 -18.49
N CYS A 12 -6.65 -6.50 -17.29
CA CYS A 12 -8.04 -6.38 -16.84
C CYS A 12 -8.51 -4.94 -16.64
N GLY A 13 -7.61 -3.96 -16.75
CA GLY A 13 -7.95 -2.55 -16.59
C GLY A 13 -8.04 -2.07 -15.15
N TYR A 14 -7.72 -2.92 -14.16
CA TYR A 14 -7.72 -2.49 -12.77
C TYR A 14 -6.72 -1.35 -12.56
N GLY A 15 -7.13 -0.32 -11.84
CA GLY A 15 -6.28 0.81 -11.50
C GLY A 15 -6.27 1.06 -10.00
N ALA A 16 -5.10 1.48 -9.48
CA ALA A 16 -4.95 1.81 -8.07
C ALA A 16 -4.01 3.00 -7.93
N GLU A 17 -4.23 3.77 -6.87
CA GLU A 17 -3.42 4.94 -6.54
C GLU A 17 -2.75 4.65 -5.20
N VAL A 18 -1.50 4.19 -5.26
CA VAL A 18 -0.72 3.77 -4.09
C VAL A 18 0.72 4.21 -4.21
N SER A 19 1.47 4.08 -3.13
CA SER A 19 2.90 4.44 -3.12
C SER A 19 3.76 3.53 -3.99
N GLY A 20 3.36 2.28 -4.17
CA GLY A 20 4.06 1.33 -5.03
C GLY A 20 5.14 0.53 -4.34
N GLY A 21 5.31 0.68 -3.04
CA GLY A 21 6.31 -0.03 -2.25
C GLY A 21 6.30 0.51 -0.84
N LYS A 22 7.47 0.54 -0.21
CA LYS A 22 7.62 1.19 1.09
C LYS A 22 7.84 2.69 0.86
N ASP A 23 7.08 3.52 1.54
CA ASP A 23 7.19 4.97 1.44
C ASP A 23 7.00 5.63 2.80
N CYS A 24 7.58 6.80 2.96
CA CYS A 24 7.61 7.49 4.24
C CYS A 24 7.12 8.93 4.06
N GLY A 25 6.06 9.27 4.78
CA GLY A 25 5.64 10.66 4.90
C GLY A 25 6.42 11.36 6.00
N MET A 26 5.85 12.41 6.59
CA MET A 26 6.50 13.14 7.67
C MET A 26 6.63 12.28 8.94
N LEU A 27 5.60 11.50 9.27
CA LEU A 27 5.58 10.64 10.45
C LEU A 27 5.35 9.18 10.10
N ALA A 28 4.46 8.89 9.19
CA ALA A 28 3.99 7.54 8.91
C ALA A 28 4.82 6.86 7.82
N VAL A 29 5.06 5.58 7.99
CA VAL A 29 5.64 4.71 6.95
C VAL A 29 4.56 3.74 6.50
N VAL A 30 4.38 3.63 5.19
CA VAL A 30 3.42 2.70 4.60
C VAL A 30 4.15 1.73 3.67
N GLN A 31 3.53 0.57 3.47
CA GLN A 31 3.96 -0.44 2.52
C GLN A 31 2.77 -0.79 1.65
N THR A 32 2.93 -0.74 0.34
CA THR A 32 1.87 -1.18 -0.57
C THR A 32 1.70 -2.69 -0.44
N MET A 33 0.47 -3.12 -0.18
CA MET A 33 0.12 -4.52 0.02
C MET A 33 -1.12 -4.87 -0.79
N ILE A 34 -1.35 -6.16 -0.95
CA ILE A 34 -2.61 -6.67 -1.49
C ILE A 34 -3.47 -7.07 -0.31
N CYS A 35 -4.66 -6.49 -0.20
CA CYS A 35 -5.67 -6.99 0.72
C CYS A 35 -6.37 -8.15 0.03
N GLN A 36 -6.27 -9.34 0.60
CA GLN A 36 -6.85 -10.54 -0.02
C GLN A 36 -8.36 -10.56 0.08
N ASP A 37 -8.92 -9.89 1.07
CA ASP A 37 -10.36 -9.79 1.24
C ASP A 37 -11.00 -8.79 0.27
N CYS A 38 -10.32 -7.64 0.05
CA CYS A 38 -10.78 -6.63 -0.92
C CYS A 38 -10.38 -6.97 -2.35
N ALA A 39 -9.35 -7.79 -2.53
CA ALA A 39 -8.68 -8.05 -3.81
C ALA A 39 -8.22 -6.74 -4.45
N GLU A 40 -7.58 -5.87 -3.68
CA GLU A 40 -7.14 -4.55 -4.12
C GLU A 40 -5.75 -4.22 -3.56
N LEU A 41 -5.05 -3.32 -4.25
CA LEU A 41 -3.82 -2.73 -3.74
C LEU A 41 -4.17 -1.64 -2.72
N VAL A 42 -3.50 -1.68 -1.59
CA VAL A 42 -3.68 -0.69 -0.52
C VAL A 42 -2.32 -0.32 0.07
N ASP A 43 -2.21 0.91 0.57
CA ASP A 43 -1.05 1.32 1.36
C ASP A 43 -1.35 1.07 2.83
N VAL A 44 -0.60 0.16 3.43
CA VAL A 44 -0.82 -0.28 4.81
C VAL A 44 0.22 0.38 5.71
N LEU A 45 -0.24 0.94 6.83
CA LEU A 45 0.64 1.52 7.84
C LEU A 45 1.52 0.44 8.45
N ILE A 46 2.83 0.68 8.52
CA ILE A 46 3.77 -0.27 9.11
C ILE A 46 4.62 0.30 10.24
N GLY A 47 4.47 1.58 10.55
CA GLY A 47 5.18 2.20 11.65
C GLY A 47 5.35 3.69 11.47
N GLN A 48 6.33 4.25 12.17
CA GLN A 48 6.72 5.65 12.04
C GLN A 48 8.03 5.76 11.27
N CYS A 49 8.24 6.90 10.62
CA CYS A 49 9.44 7.16 9.85
C CYS A 49 10.68 7.01 10.75
N GLY A 50 11.58 6.10 10.36
CA GLY A 50 12.77 5.78 11.14
C GLY A 50 12.55 4.75 12.25
N ASN A 51 11.32 4.32 12.50
CA ASN A 51 11.01 3.35 13.54
C ASN A 51 9.81 2.50 13.14
N GLU A 52 10.05 1.49 12.32
CA GLU A 52 8.99 0.60 11.85
C GLU A 52 8.57 -0.36 12.96
N GLY A 53 7.31 -0.80 12.89
CA GLY A 53 6.73 -1.71 13.87
C GLY A 53 5.92 -0.98 14.93
N MET A 54 5.60 -1.67 16.01
CA MET A 54 4.78 -1.13 17.09
C MET A 54 5.49 0.03 17.79
N THR A 55 4.74 1.10 18.04
CA THR A 55 5.28 2.33 18.62
C THR A 55 5.11 2.41 20.14
N GLY A 56 4.22 1.59 20.72
CA GLY A 56 3.82 1.68 22.11
C GLY A 56 2.56 2.51 22.33
N ASP A 57 2.10 3.23 21.31
CA ASP A 57 0.84 3.96 21.35
C ASP A 57 -0.26 3.05 20.81
N ALA A 58 -1.18 2.62 21.68
CA ALA A 58 -2.22 1.66 21.32
C ALA A 58 -3.11 2.15 20.18
N ASP A 59 -3.46 3.43 20.15
CA ASP A 59 -4.32 3.99 19.11
C ASP A 59 -3.64 3.97 17.76
N TYR A 60 -2.35 4.32 17.73
CA TYR A 60 -1.56 4.29 16.50
C TYR A 60 -1.34 2.86 16.02
N ASP A 61 -0.99 1.98 16.95
CA ASP A 61 -0.61 0.61 16.65
C ASP A 61 -1.78 -0.23 16.15
N GLU A 62 -3.01 0.15 16.46
CA GLU A 62 -4.21 -0.53 15.95
C GLU A 62 -4.28 -0.52 14.42
N GLY A 63 -3.74 0.51 13.78
CA GLY A 63 -3.74 0.61 12.32
C GLY A 63 -2.58 -0.09 11.63
N ILE A 64 -1.60 -0.57 12.39
CA ILE A 64 -0.42 -1.21 11.80
C ILE A 64 -0.78 -2.60 11.29
N GLY A 65 -0.48 -2.87 10.00
CA GLY A 65 -0.71 -4.15 9.37
C GLY A 65 -2.18 -4.43 9.04
N ILE A 66 -3.00 -3.38 8.99
CA ILE A 66 -4.45 -3.48 8.76
C ILE A 66 -4.82 -2.79 7.46
N CYS A 67 -5.66 -3.44 6.66
CA CYS A 67 -6.19 -2.84 5.44
C CYS A 67 -7.00 -1.58 5.77
N PRO A 68 -6.69 -0.41 5.17
CA PRO A 68 -7.43 0.82 5.47
C PRO A 68 -8.86 0.82 4.95
N GLU A 69 -9.19 -0.08 4.03
CA GLU A 69 -10.53 -0.13 3.42
C GLU A 69 -11.49 -1.03 4.20
N CYS A 70 -11.05 -2.22 4.59
CA CYS A 70 -11.93 -3.19 5.28
C CYS A 70 -11.58 -3.41 6.75
N ASN A 71 -10.49 -2.81 7.23
CA ASN A 71 -9.98 -2.95 8.60
C ASN A 71 -9.60 -4.39 8.97
N GLY A 72 -9.32 -5.24 7.97
CA GLY A 72 -8.93 -6.62 8.18
C GLY A 72 -7.41 -6.79 8.16
N PRO A 73 -6.90 -7.88 8.77
CA PRO A 73 -5.46 -8.14 8.82
C PRO A 73 -4.94 -8.98 7.64
N ASN A 74 -5.79 -9.33 6.69
CA ASN A 74 -5.44 -10.28 5.62
C ASN A 74 -4.75 -9.57 4.46
N VAL A 75 -3.58 -8.97 4.74
CA VAL A 75 -2.78 -8.23 3.76
C VAL A 75 -1.43 -8.90 3.58
N VAL A 76 -0.93 -8.88 2.34
CA VAL A 76 0.39 -9.41 2.00
C VAL A 76 1.16 -8.37 1.20
N VAL A 77 2.48 -8.35 1.36
CA VAL A 77 3.34 -7.38 0.68
C VAL A 77 3.23 -7.54 -0.83
N TRP A 78 3.00 -6.43 -1.52
CA TRP A 78 2.98 -6.39 -2.98
C TRP A 78 4.40 -6.35 -3.51
N LEU A 79 4.72 -7.28 -4.40
CA LEU A 79 6.07 -7.40 -4.96
C LEU A 79 6.26 -6.35 -6.05
N ASN A 80 6.92 -5.25 -5.71
CA ASN A 80 7.12 -4.12 -6.61
C ASN A 80 7.92 -4.48 -7.87
N ARG A 81 8.72 -5.54 -7.85
CA ARG A 81 9.47 -6.01 -9.01
C ARG A 81 8.58 -6.71 -10.04
N VAL A 82 7.59 -7.44 -9.55
CA VAL A 82 6.68 -8.22 -10.39
C VAL A 82 5.42 -7.45 -10.69
N ARG A 83 4.92 -6.69 -9.71
CA ARG A 83 3.70 -5.88 -9.79
C ARG A 83 2.47 -6.69 -10.19
N PRO A 84 2.18 -7.80 -9.46
CA PRO A 84 1.04 -8.63 -9.80
C PRO A 84 -0.28 -7.87 -9.60
N CYS A 85 -1.21 -8.05 -10.51
CA CYS A 85 -2.54 -7.48 -10.36
C CYS A 85 -3.34 -8.27 -9.32
N PRO A 86 -3.97 -7.61 -8.33
CA PRO A 86 -4.76 -8.32 -7.33
C PRO A 86 -6.08 -8.87 -7.87
N LYS A 87 -6.51 -8.45 -9.06
CA LYS A 87 -7.79 -8.84 -9.66
C LYS A 87 -7.64 -9.94 -10.70
N CYS A 88 -6.45 -10.13 -11.26
CA CYS A 88 -6.20 -11.12 -12.30
C CYS A 88 -4.76 -11.61 -12.20
N ASP A 89 -4.30 -12.40 -13.16
CA ASP A 89 -2.91 -12.89 -13.22
C ASP A 89 -2.00 -12.00 -14.06
N GLY A 90 -2.44 -10.80 -14.40
CA GLY A 90 -1.66 -9.84 -15.17
C GLY A 90 -0.66 -9.08 -14.30
N ARG A 91 0.01 -8.13 -14.91
CA ARG A 91 0.97 -7.24 -14.23
C ARG A 91 0.51 -5.81 -14.33
N MET A 92 0.85 -5.04 -13.30
CA MET A 92 0.54 -3.62 -13.27
C MET A 92 1.72 -2.79 -13.76
N THR A 93 1.42 -1.67 -14.40
CA THR A 93 2.42 -0.72 -14.86
C THR A 93 2.33 0.55 -14.04
N LYS A 94 3.50 1.12 -13.72
CA LYS A 94 3.58 2.37 -12.97
C LYS A 94 3.32 3.55 -13.89
N GLY A 95 2.36 4.38 -13.51
CA GLY A 95 2.04 5.61 -14.22
C GLY A 95 2.65 6.83 -13.54
N GLN A 96 1.98 7.97 -13.70
CA GLN A 96 2.46 9.25 -13.19
C GLN A 96 2.27 9.37 -11.68
N CYS A 97 3.12 10.19 -11.06
CA CYS A 97 2.91 10.65 -9.70
C CYS A 97 1.69 11.59 -9.70
N ILE A 98 0.67 11.24 -8.91
CA ILE A 98 -0.59 11.98 -8.91
C ILE A 98 -0.76 12.86 -7.68
N ALA A 99 -0.03 12.59 -6.60
CA ALA A 99 -0.12 13.36 -5.38
C ALA A 99 1.09 13.13 -4.49
N LEU A 100 1.37 14.11 -3.63
CA LEU A 100 2.34 14.00 -2.55
C LEU A 100 1.57 13.97 -1.24
N TRP A 101 2.08 13.24 -0.24
CA TRP A 101 1.41 13.12 1.05
C TRP A 101 2.44 13.18 2.19
N ASP A 102 1.97 13.50 3.37
CA ASP A 102 2.76 13.49 4.59
C ASP A 102 2.30 12.35 5.50
#